data_7182d2c547c9bb160ca82240f694d2e8
#
_entry.id   7182d2c547c9bb160ca82240f694d2e8
#
_cell.length_a   1.000
_cell.length_b   1.000
_cell.length_c   1.000
_cell.angle_alpha   90.00
_cell.angle_beta   90.00
_cell.angle_gamma   90.00
#
_symmetry.space_group_name_H-M   'P 1'
#
loop_
_entity.id
_entity.type
_entity.pdbx_description
1 polymer ?
#
loop_
_entity_poly.entity_id
_entity_poly.type
_entity_poly.pdbx_seq_one_letter_code
_entity_poly.pdbx_strand_id
1 'polypeptide(L)'
;MRFNPWQNILSKVEKMGVIDDEDEQIRLQKSVLVVTAMWIGRAAIIWGLIYYLYGEYLAGSVPISYSILTLLSFQWLKASKNFRLFSFFQNLLLLLLPFLLMLSLGGFVNSSVVIVWGFFAPIVALLSGKYKAAIYWFLAYILLILFGALMEPLLRTENNLPERIITVFFIINIGAVSSIVFRVLNYFVKNKDKVIDLMRTNRELELAYLQQEVMLRQSEKLATLGRLSAGLAHELNNPAAAAQRGSKQLQGQIPDLEKLVLKIGMMNLSEQQLDIYSTFKDQVHIRMKKPTELDPLTRSDRETEIEFWLKDRNVSDAWDIASMMVCLDFAVDELSELSDHFSAEQFQCILSTLLTIYATHNLLDELGQGTGRITEIVKSLKSYSYMDKAPLQSIDVHEGINDTLVMLRSQLKDGITVQKEFDKDLPAIQAYGSELNQVWTNIIDNAIAAMNGKGTISILTSREELWLVIRITDSGPGIPKEIIGKVFDPFFTTKAPGEGTGLGLNISHNIIVQKHKGKIRVQSGPEGTSFEVKLPIDNRIAASDEASSNPNL
;
A
#
# COMPACT_ATOMS: atom_id res chain seq x y z
N MET A 1 -6.63 -53.09 5.49
CA MET A 1 -5.48 -52.51 4.78
C MET A 1 -4.99 -53.51 3.77
N ARG A 2 -5.32 -53.36 2.47
CA ARG A 2 -4.77 -54.22 1.42
C ARG A 2 -3.36 -53.77 1.13
N PHE A 3 -2.38 -54.59 1.46
CA PHE A 3 -0.98 -54.43 1.09
C PHE A 3 -0.88 -54.31 -0.43
N ASN A 4 -0.64 -53.12 -0.94
CA ASN A 4 -0.39 -52.91 -2.37
C ASN A 4 1.14 -52.99 -2.59
N PRO A 5 1.69 -54.10 -3.12
CA PRO A 5 3.14 -54.27 -3.32
C PRO A 5 3.76 -53.19 -4.19
N TRP A 6 2.94 -52.49 -4.97
CA TRP A 6 3.35 -51.40 -5.85
C TRP A 6 3.74 -50.13 -5.10
N GLN A 7 3.11 -49.83 -3.96
CA GLN A 7 3.49 -48.67 -3.12
C GLN A 7 4.89 -48.83 -2.51
N ASN A 8 5.29 -50.04 -2.21
CA ASN A 8 6.63 -50.32 -1.63
C ASN A 8 7.73 -50.24 -2.68
N ILE A 9 7.43 -50.55 -3.96
CA ILE A 9 8.39 -50.38 -5.08
C ILE A 9 8.49 -48.91 -5.44
N LEU A 10 7.39 -48.19 -5.57
CA LEU A 10 7.37 -46.75 -5.80
C LEU A 10 8.13 -45.98 -4.71
N SER A 11 7.91 -46.28 -3.45
CA SER A 11 8.60 -45.62 -2.33
C SER A 11 10.11 -45.88 -2.28
N LYS A 12 10.56 -47.07 -2.76
CA LYS A 12 12.00 -47.35 -2.91
C LYS A 12 12.61 -46.65 -4.12
N VAL A 13 11.84 -46.50 -5.19
CA VAL A 13 12.25 -45.79 -6.41
C VAL A 13 12.27 -44.29 -6.19
N GLU A 14 11.31 -43.75 -5.44
CA GLU A 14 11.29 -42.34 -5.03
C GLU A 14 12.53 -41.93 -4.23
N LYS A 15 13.10 -42.87 -3.48
CA LYS A 15 14.36 -42.65 -2.74
C LYS A 15 15.62 -42.78 -3.58
N MET A 16 15.56 -43.30 -4.82
CA MET A 16 16.71 -43.39 -5.72
C MET A 16 16.95 -42.05 -6.43
N GLY A 17 17.90 -41.29 -5.95
CA GLY A 17 18.33 -40.03 -6.60
C GLY A 17 17.62 -38.77 -6.13
N VAL A 18 16.81 -38.86 -5.07
CA VAL A 18 16.17 -37.69 -4.43
C VAL A 18 17.15 -37.00 -3.50
N ILE A 19 17.24 -35.69 -3.61
CA ILE A 19 17.86 -34.78 -2.65
C ILE A 19 16.72 -34.27 -1.75
N ASP A 20 16.91 -34.23 -0.45
CA ASP A 20 15.83 -33.99 0.54
C ASP A 20 15.09 -32.64 0.38
N ASP A 21 15.56 -31.73 -0.48
CA ASP A 21 15.05 -30.36 -0.69
C ASP A 21 14.59 -30.14 -2.15
N GLU A 22 14.25 -31.19 -2.90
CA GLU A 22 13.81 -31.04 -4.30
C GLU A 22 12.32 -30.77 -4.41
N ASP A 23 11.96 -29.87 -5.34
CA ASP A 23 10.58 -29.57 -5.78
C ASP A 23 9.83 -30.87 -6.13
N GLU A 24 8.59 -31.00 -5.64
CA GLU A 24 7.71 -32.16 -5.85
C GLU A 24 7.53 -32.49 -7.34
N GLN A 25 7.52 -31.48 -8.21
CA GLN A 25 7.41 -31.65 -9.66
C GLN A 25 8.66 -32.33 -10.25
N ILE A 26 9.85 -31.98 -9.79
CA ILE A 26 11.10 -32.61 -10.22
C ILE A 26 11.17 -34.05 -9.72
N ARG A 27 10.71 -34.31 -8.52
CA ARG A 27 10.63 -35.64 -7.92
C ARG A 27 9.72 -36.58 -8.74
N LEU A 28 8.55 -36.07 -9.16
CA LEU A 28 7.61 -36.82 -10.00
C LEU A 28 8.22 -37.15 -11.37
N GLN A 29 8.89 -36.21 -12.02
CA GLN A 29 9.56 -36.41 -13.30
C GLN A 29 10.64 -37.50 -13.23
N LYS A 30 11.43 -37.49 -12.15
CA LYS A 30 12.45 -38.52 -11.89
C LYS A 30 11.84 -39.89 -11.70
N SER A 31 10.78 -40.02 -10.91
CA SER A 31 10.04 -41.26 -10.69
C SER A 31 9.51 -41.86 -11.98
N VAL A 32 8.88 -41.05 -12.83
CA VAL A 32 8.33 -41.51 -14.12
C VAL A 32 9.41 -42.09 -15.01
N LEU A 33 10.56 -41.40 -15.15
CA LEU A 33 11.66 -41.89 -16.00
C LEU A 33 12.25 -43.20 -15.47
N VAL A 34 12.50 -43.31 -14.16
CA VAL A 34 13.09 -44.49 -13.54
C VAL A 34 12.14 -45.70 -13.66
N VAL A 35 10.84 -45.52 -13.38
CA VAL A 35 9.84 -46.56 -13.48
C VAL A 35 9.71 -47.07 -14.94
N THR A 36 9.67 -46.13 -15.90
CA THR A 36 9.58 -46.46 -17.33
C THR A 36 10.80 -47.27 -17.78
N ALA A 37 12.01 -46.83 -17.44
CA ALA A 37 13.23 -47.55 -17.80
C ALA A 37 13.29 -48.96 -17.20
N MET A 38 12.82 -49.15 -15.94
CA MET A 38 12.72 -50.47 -15.32
C MET A 38 11.76 -51.41 -16.05
N TRP A 39 10.58 -50.92 -16.48
CA TRP A 39 9.62 -51.75 -17.22
C TRP A 39 10.11 -52.14 -18.61
N ILE A 40 10.68 -51.18 -19.34
CA ILE A 40 11.25 -51.45 -20.66
C ILE A 40 12.41 -52.45 -20.56
N GLY A 41 13.29 -52.29 -19.55
CA GLY A 41 14.39 -53.22 -19.31
C GLY A 41 13.93 -54.65 -19.06
N ARG A 42 12.87 -54.87 -18.30
CA ARG A 42 12.29 -56.23 -18.09
C ARG A 42 11.69 -56.81 -19.37
N ALA A 43 10.95 -56.01 -20.13
CA ALA A 43 10.39 -56.43 -21.41
C ALA A 43 11.51 -56.78 -22.40
N ALA A 44 12.58 -56.04 -22.43
CA ALA A 44 13.72 -56.23 -23.31
C ALA A 44 14.43 -57.60 -23.09
N ILE A 45 14.51 -58.08 -21.83
CA ILE A 45 15.05 -59.42 -21.55
C ILE A 45 14.18 -60.50 -22.26
N ILE A 46 12.86 -60.40 -22.11
CA ILE A 46 11.94 -61.38 -22.72
C ILE A 46 12.09 -61.35 -24.24
N TRP A 47 12.15 -60.17 -24.84
CA TRP A 47 12.33 -60.00 -26.29
C TRP A 47 13.67 -60.58 -26.76
N GLY A 48 14.75 -60.30 -26.04
CA GLY A 48 16.05 -60.86 -26.36
C GLY A 48 16.11 -62.37 -26.33
N LEU A 49 15.50 -62.99 -25.32
CA LEU A 49 15.40 -64.46 -25.20
C LEU A 49 14.62 -65.07 -26.36
N ILE A 50 13.54 -64.43 -26.83
CA ILE A 50 12.79 -64.92 -27.98
C ILE A 50 13.66 -64.94 -29.23
N TYR A 51 14.43 -63.86 -29.50
CA TYR A 51 15.36 -63.83 -30.64
C TYR A 51 16.42 -64.93 -30.55
N TYR A 52 16.98 -65.21 -29.37
CA TYR A 52 17.91 -66.31 -29.13
C TYR A 52 17.30 -67.67 -29.45
N LEU A 53 16.03 -67.92 -29.10
CA LEU A 53 15.33 -69.18 -29.39
C LEU A 53 15.19 -69.47 -30.89
N TYR A 54 15.13 -68.38 -31.70
CA TYR A 54 15.07 -68.49 -33.15
C TYR A 54 16.45 -68.39 -33.83
N GLY A 55 17.54 -68.44 -33.08
CA GLY A 55 18.91 -68.39 -33.61
C GLY A 55 19.38 -67.00 -34.02
N GLU A 56 18.62 -65.98 -33.76
CA GLU A 56 18.99 -64.59 -34.05
C GLU A 56 19.84 -63.99 -32.91
N TYR A 57 21.08 -64.49 -32.74
CA TYR A 57 21.93 -64.18 -31.61
C TYR A 57 22.35 -62.71 -31.56
N LEU A 58 22.67 -62.11 -32.72
CA LEU A 58 23.03 -60.68 -32.77
C LEU A 58 21.82 -59.82 -32.39
N ALA A 59 20.65 -60.10 -32.96
CA ALA A 59 19.42 -59.38 -32.66
C ALA A 59 18.98 -59.54 -31.19
N GLY A 60 19.12 -60.75 -30.61
CA GLY A 60 18.82 -61.01 -29.22
C GLY A 60 19.75 -60.30 -28.23
N SER A 61 21.01 -60.07 -28.62
CA SER A 61 21.99 -59.37 -27.79
C SER A 61 21.62 -57.89 -27.58
N VAL A 62 20.95 -57.24 -28.54
CA VAL A 62 20.60 -55.82 -28.48
C VAL A 62 19.64 -55.49 -27.30
N PRO A 63 18.44 -56.13 -27.16
CA PRO A 63 17.56 -55.87 -26.04
C PRO A 63 18.14 -56.32 -24.71
N ILE A 64 18.94 -57.40 -24.65
CA ILE A 64 19.64 -57.80 -23.42
C ILE A 64 20.68 -56.74 -23.00
N SER A 65 21.42 -56.19 -23.96
CA SER A 65 22.33 -55.09 -23.69
C SER A 65 21.63 -53.87 -23.15
N TYR A 66 20.42 -53.54 -23.66
CA TYR A 66 19.58 -52.48 -23.08
C TYR A 66 19.33 -52.70 -21.60
N SER A 67 18.94 -53.90 -21.23
CA SER A 67 18.63 -54.21 -19.82
C SER A 67 19.85 -54.11 -18.92
N ILE A 68 21.00 -54.62 -19.37
CA ILE A 68 22.27 -54.53 -18.63
C ILE A 68 22.72 -53.08 -18.47
N LEU A 69 22.73 -52.30 -19.56
CA LEU A 69 23.12 -50.89 -19.54
C LEU A 69 22.17 -50.03 -18.66
N THR A 70 20.88 -50.35 -18.68
CA THR A 70 19.90 -49.70 -17.81
C THR A 70 20.17 -50.00 -16.33
N LEU A 71 20.45 -51.23 -15.95
CA LEU A 71 20.81 -51.62 -14.59
C LEU A 71 22.11 -50.93 -14.14
N LEU A 72 23.13 -50.87 -14.98
CA LEU A 72 24.40 -50.15 -14.69
C LEU A 72 24.13 -48.64 -14.50
N SER A 73 23.28 -48.07 -15.32
CA SER A 73 22.92 -46.66 -15.24
C SER A 73 22.20 -46.32 -13.91
N PHE A 74 21.38 -47.23 -13.37
CA PHE A 74 20.75 -47.07 -12.06
C PHE A 74 21.78 -47.11 -10.94
N GLN A 75 22.75 -48.02 -11.00
CA GLN A 75 23.82 -48.07 -9.99
C GLN A 75 24.63 -46.77 -10.04
N TRP A 76 24.94 -46.30 -11.25
CA TRP A 76 25.64 -45.05 -11.46
C TRP A 76 24.82 -43.84 -10.95
N LEU A 77 23.51 -43.78 -11.22
CA LEU A 77 22.62 -42.72 -10.72
C LEU A 77 22.66 -42.66 -9.17
N LYS A 78 22.60 -43.86 -8.53
CA LYS A 78 22.67 -43.97 -7.07
C LYS A 78 23.98 -43.42 -6.50
N ALA A 79 25.08 -43.62 -7.21
CA ALA A 79 26.43 -43.17 -6.79
C ALA A 79 26.67 -41.68 -7.10
N SER A 80 26.34 -41.23 -8.31
CA SER A 80 26.65 -39.89 -8.81
C SER A 80 25.63 -38.82 -8.47
N LYS A 81 24.35 -39.24 -8.23
CA LYS A 81 23.16 -38.37 -8.08
C LYS A 81 22.93 -37.43 -9.28
N ASN A 82 23.64 -37.59 -10.40
CA ASN A 82 23.54 -36.76 -11.59
C ASN A 82 22.39 -37.21 -12.49
N PHE A 83 21.17 -36.74 -12.17
CA PHE A 83 19.95 -37.09 -12.92
C PHE A 83 19.97 -36.57 -14.38
N ARG A 84 20.64 -35.46 -14.67
CA ARG A 84 20.70 -34.88 -16.02
C ARG A 84 21.40 -35.85 -16.99
N LEU A 85 22.54 -36.38 -16.59
CA LEU A 85 23.32 -37.32 -17.41
C LEU A 85 22.63 -38.69 -17.49
N PHE A 86 22.02 -39.16 -16.40
CA PHE A 86 21.20 -40.37 -16.41
C PHE A 86 20.04 -40.27 -17.42
N SER A 87 19.28 -39.16 -17.40
CA SER A 87 18.18 -38.90 -18.31
C SER A 87 18.65 -38.88 -19.78
N PHE A 88 19.77 -38.23 -20.06
CA PHE A 88 20.37 -38.22 -21.39
C PHE A 88 20.74 -39.62 -21.88
N PHE A 89 21.40 -40.39 -21.03
CA PHE A 89 21.82 -41.77 -21.36
C PHE A 89 20.61 -42.70 -21.61
N GLN A 90 19.58 -42.61 -20.78
CA GLN A 90 18.35 -43.39 -20.99
C GLN A 90 17.67 -43.02 -22.29
N ASN A 91 17.54 -41.75 -22.65
CA ASN A 91 16.97 -41.33 -23.91
C ASN A 91 17.81 -41.80 -25.12
N LEU A 92 19.14 -41.80 -24.97
CA LEU A 92 20.04 -42.32 -26.00
C LEU A 92 19.85 -43.82 -26.21
N LEU A 93 19.73 -44.62 -25.16
CA LEU A 93 19.44 -46.05 -25.24
C LEU A 93 18.09 -46.32 -25.89
N LEU A 94 17.02 -45.59 -25.50
CA LEU A 94 15.68 -45.69 -26.09
C LEU A 94 15.67 -45.37 -27.59
N LEU A 95 16.54 -44.49 -28.05
CA LEU A 95 16.64 -44.07 -29.42
C LEU A 95 17.47 -45.05 -30.26
N LEU A 96 18.69 -45.41 -29.80
CA LEU A 96 19.66 -46.16 -30.60
C LEU A 96 19.39 -47.65 -30.62
N LEU A 97 18.96 -48.26 -29.50
CA LEU A 97 18.85 -49.72 -29.46
C LEU A 97 17.73 -50.31 -30.34
N PRO A 98 16.53 -49.73 -30.46
CA PRO A 98 15.55 -50.17 -31.46
C PRO A 98 16.07 -50.01 -32.88
N PHE A 99 16.86 -48.99 -33.18
CA PHE A 99 17.49 -48.80 -34.49
C PHE A 99 18.52 -49.90 -34.78
N LEU A 100 19.41 -50.19 -33.82
CA LEU A 100 20.40 -51.28 -33.97
C LEU A 100 19.72 -52.65 -34.12
N LEU A 101 18.64 -52.87 -33.39
CA LEU A 101 17.84 -54.09 -33.50
C LEU A 101 17.21 -54.22 -34.91
N MET A 102 16.68 -53.13 -35.45
CA MET A 102 16.17 -53.08 -36.81
C MET A 102 17.25 -53.45 -37.84
N LEU A 103 18.44 -52.87 -37.74
CA LEU A 103 19.56 -53.20 -38.63
C LEU A 103 19.95 -54.67 -38.52
N SER A 104 20.03 -55.22 -37.30
CA SER A 104 20.42 -56.60 -37.05
C SER A 104 19.43 -57.64 -37.61
N LEU A 105 18.15 -57.28 -37.69
CA LEU A 105 17.08 -58.17 -38.22
C LEU A 105 16.86 -58.03 -39.72
N GLY A 106 17.54 -57.13 -40.41
CA GLY A 106 17.43 -56.98 -41.85
C GLY A 106 16.39 -55.96 -42.31
N GLY A 107 16.26 -54.84 -41.59
CA GLY A 107 15.46 -53.69 -42.01
C GLY A 107 14.08 -53.56 -41.35
N PHE A 108 13.28 -52.65 -41.88
CA PHE A 108 12.02 -52.27 -41.26
C PHE A 108 11.00 -53.42 -41.18
N VAL A 109 10.79 -54.13 -42.25
CA VAL A 109 9.80 -55.19 -42.34
C VAL A 109 10.24 -56.39 -41.50
N ASN A 110 11.45 -56.84 -41.68
CA ASN A 110 12.01 -58.01 -41.02
C ASN A 110 12.14 -57.88 -39.52
N SER A 111 12.26 -56.62 -39.03
CA SER A 111 12.27 -56.27 -37.62
C SER A 111 10.90 -55.99 -37.03
N SER A 112 9.81 -56.18 -37.81
CA SER A 112 8.46 -55.85 -37.37
C SER A 112 8.30 -54.37 -36.94
N VAL A 113 8.98 -53.46 -37.64
CA VAL A 113 8.99 -52.00 -37.40
C VAL A 113 9.40 -51.64 -35.97
N VAL A 114 10.32 -52.41 -35.39
CA VAL A 114 10.78 -52.19 -33.98
C VAL A 114 11.30 -50.80 -33.72
N ILE A 115 11.77 -50.08 -34.76
CA ILE A 115 12.25 -48.70 -34.67
C ILE A 115 11.23 -47.72 -34.04
N VAL A 116 9.91 -48.04 -34.09
CA VAL A 116 8.85 -47.21 -33.50
C VAL A 116 9.05 -47.00 -31.98
N TRP A 117 9.73 -47.91 -31.30
CA TRP A 117 10.08 -47.76 -29.90
C TRP A 117 11.06 -46.57 -29.65
N GLY A 118 11.86 -46.18 -30.65
CA GLY A 118 12.73 -45.02 -30.60
C GLY A 118 11.96 -43.70 -30.39
N PHE A 119 10.66 -43.69 -30.74
CA PHE A 119 9.79 -42.54 -30.51
C PHE A 119 9.55 -42.23 -29.01
N PHE A 120 9.88 -43.17 -28.13
CA PHE A 120 9.81 -42.86 -26.68
C PHE A 120 10.86 -41.89 -26.20
N ALA A 121 12.00 -41.74 -26.85
CA ALA A 121 13.03 -40.79 -26.43
C ALA A 121 12.52 -39.33 -26.42
N PRO A 122 11.89 -38.80 -27.49
CA PRO A 122 11.28 -37.47 -27.44
C PRO A 122 10.11 -37.36 -26.45
N ILE A 123 9.28 -38.44 -26.32
CA ILE A 123 8.17 -38.44 -25.37
C ILE A 123 8.65 -38.31 -23.90
N VAL A 124 9.66 -39.09 -23.54
CA VAL A 124 10.27 -39.06 -22.20
C VAL A 124 10.92 -37.71 -21.92
N ALA A 125 11.59 -37.12 -22.92
CA ALA A 125 12.14 -35.77 -22.80
C ALA A 125 11.05 -34.72 -22.58
N LEU A 126 9.91 -34.84 -23.27
CA LEU A 126 8.76 -33.97 -23.12
C LEU A 126 8.12 -34.10 -21.73
N LEU A 127 7.91 -35.32 -21.25
CA LEU A 127 7.40 -35.62 -19.91
C LEU A 127 8.31 -35.06 -18.79
N SER A 128 9.60 -34.98 -19.08
CA SER A 128 10.61 -34.40 -18.18
C SER A 128 10.64 -32.86 -18.21
N GLY A 129 9.66 -32.19 -18.84
CA GLY A 129 9.56 -30.74 -18.91
C GLY A 129 10.59 -30.03 -19.81
N LYS A 130 11.39 -30.81 -20.54
CA LYS A 130 12.48 -30.28 -21.39
C LYS A 130 12.05 -30.20 -22.86
N TYR A 131 11.08 -29.33 -23.19
CA TYR A 131 10.50 -29.24 -24.54
C TYR A 131 11.55 -29.01 -25.65
N LYS A 132 12.57 -28.20 -25.43
CA LYS A 132 13.66 -27.97 -26.40
C LYS A 132 14.46 -29.26 -26.64
N ALA A 133 14.78 -30.00 -25.59
CA ALA A 133 15.45 -31.28 -25.71
C ALA A 133 14.58 -32.30 -26.43
N ALA A 134 13.27 -32.31 -26.21
CA ALA A 134 12.34 -33.21 -26.92
C ALA A 134 12.36 -32.99 -28.43
N ILE A 135 12.48 -31.73 -28.88
CA ILE A 135 12.61 -31.41 -30.31
C ILE A 135 13.91 -32.04 -30.90
N TYR A 136 15.04 -31.91 -30.21
CA TYR A 136 16.31 -32.50 -30.68
C TYR A 136 16.25 -34.04 -30.71
N TRP A 137 15.66 -34.68 -29.72
CA TRP A 137 15.45 -36.12 -29.71
C TRP A 137 14.50 -36.56 -30.81
N PHE A 138 13.45 -35.78 -31.12
CA PHE A 138 12.54 -36.06 -32.24
C PHE A 138 13.25 -35.95 -33.60
N LEU A 139 14.03 -34.89 -33.81
CA LEU A 139 14.83 -34.73 -35.01
C LEU A 139 15.86 -35.89 -35.19
N ALA A 140 16.53 -36.28 -34.10
CA ALA A 140 17.43 -37.42 -34.11
C ALA A 140 16.71 -38.74 -34.47
N TYR A 141 15.50 -38.96 -33.96
CA TYR A 141 14.66 -40.09 -34.31
C TYR A 141 14.31 -40.11 -35.83
N ILE A 142 13.88 -38.98 -36.38
CA ILE A 142 13.60 -38.84 -37.82
C ILE A 142 14.87 -39.09 -38.65
N LEU A 143 16.00 -38.57 -38.25
CA LEU A 143 17.28 -38.83 -38.95
C LEU A 143 17.67 -40.31 -38.94
N LEU A 144 17.43 -41.04 -37.84
CA LEU A 144 17.68 -42.46 -37.77
C LEU A 144 16.74 -43.27 -38.70
N ILE A 145 15.48 -42.88 -38.82
CA ILE A 145 14.54 -43.49 -39.77
C ILE A 145 15.04 -43.27 -41.21
N LEU A 146 15.41 -42.04 -41.56
CA LEU A 146 15.91 -41.74 -42.91
C LEU A 146 17.21 -42.49 -43.20
N PHE A 147 18.13 -42.56 -42.23
CA PHE A 147 19.34 -43.34 -42.37
C PHE A 147 19.07 -44.82 -42.48
N GLY A 148 18.13 -45.37 -41.71
CA GLY A 148 17.67 -46.76 -41.85
C GLY A 148 17.12 -47.08 -43.25
N ALA A 149 16.33 -46.16 -43.81
CA ALA A 149 15.79 -46.31 -45.17
C ALA A 149 16.91 -46.30 -46.24
N LEU A 150 17.96 -45.52 -46.06
CA LEU A 150 19.13 -45.52 -46.93
C LEU A 150 19.93 -46.82 -46.82
N MET A 151 19.95 -47.43 -45.64
CA MET A 151 20.67 -48.67 -45.37
C MET A 151 19.88 -49.92 -45.80
N GLU A 152 18.56 -49.83 -45.94
CA GLU A 152 17.65 -50.96 -46.27
C GLU A 152 18.18 -51.83 -47.40
N PRO A 153 18.65 -51.30 -48.58
CA PRO A 153 19.15 -52.13 -49.70
C PRO A 153 20.47 -52.85 -49.37
N LEU A 154 21.17 -52.47 -48.33
CA LEU A 154 22.45 -53.09 -47.94
C LEU A 154 22.28 -54.13 -46.83
N LEU A 155 21.08 -54.23 -46.27
CA LEU A 155 20.79 -55.20 -45.23
C LEU A 155 20.44 -56.57 -45.76
N ARG A 156 20.56 -57.61 -44.92
CA ARG A 156 20.11 -58.97 -45.26
C ARG A 156 18.61 -58.98 -45.53
N THR A 157 18.20 -59.76 -46.56
CA THR A 157 16.80 -59.84 -46.98
C THR A 157 16.00 -60.82 -46.16
N GLU A 158 16.63 -61.78 -45.48
CA GLU A 158 15.99 -62.81 -44.66
C GLU A 158 16.57 -62.92 -43.28
N ASN A 159 15.76 -63.30 -42.30
CA ASN A 159 16.14 -63.68 -40.96
C ASN A 159 15.53 -65.02 -40.56
N ASN A 160 15.93 -65.56 -39.41
CA ASN A 160 15.47 -66.89 -38.97
C ASN A 160 14.08 -66.88 -38.30
N LEU A 161 13.40 -65.70 -38.25
CA LEU A 161 12.07 -65.59 -37.62
C LEU A 161 10.99 -66.12 -38.58
N PRO A 162 10.08 -66.97 -38.10
CA PRO A 162 8.89 -67.37 -38.89
C PRO A 162 8.03 -66.11 -39.18
N GLU A 163 7.45 -66.05 -40.40
CA GLU A 163 6.55 -64.94 -40.80
C GLU A 163 5.44 -64.63 -39.78
N ARG A 164 4.89 -65.68 -39.15
CA ARG A 164 3.87 -65.56 -38.12
C ARG A 164 4.39 -64.78 -36.92
N ILE A 165 5.64 -64.97 -36.53
CA ILE A 165 6.28 -64.24 -35.39
C ILE A 165 6.55 -62.82 -35.80
N ILE A 166 7.02 -62.51 -37.00
CA ILE A 166 7.19 -61.19 -37.55
C ILE A 166 5.86 -60.43 -37.50
N THR A 167 4.76 -61.05 -37.94
CA THR A 167 3.41 -60.45 -37.91
C THR A 167 2.92 -60.19 -36.49
N VAL A 168 3.11 -61.16 -35.58
CA VAL A 168 2.75 -60.95 -34.14
C VAL A 168 3.54 -59.78 -33.52
N PHE A 169 4.83 -59.73 -33.75
CA PHE A 169 5.67 -58.62 -33.26
C PHE A 169 5.29 -57.29 -33.88
N PHE A 170 4.92 -57.24 -35.14
CA PHE A 170 4.39 -56.05 -35.79
C PHE A 170 3.16 -55.50 -35.06
N ILE A 171 2.17 -56.37 -34.80
CA ILE A 171 0.95 -56.02 -34.09
C ILE A 171 1.29 -55.51 -32.65
N ILE A 172 2.19 -56.20 -31.96
CA ILE A 172 2.59 -55.85 -30.61
C ILE A 172 3.34 -54.49 -30.61
N ASN A 173 4.30 -54.27 -31.49
CA ASN A 173 5.06 -53.06 -31.57
C ASN A 173 4.16 -51.84 -31.84
N ILE A 174 3.33 -51.90 -32.86
CA ILE A 174 2.42 -50.82 -33.22
C ILE A 174 1.37 -50.60 -32.10
N GLY A 175 0.73 -51.70 -31.64
CA GLY A 175 -0.30 -51.63 -30.60
C GLY A 175 0.19 -51.07 -29.26
N ALA A 176 1.36 -51.55 -28.81
CA ALA A 176 1.96 -51.09 -27.58
C ALA A 176 2.35 -49.60 -27.64
N VAL A 177 3.07 -49.21 -28.71
CA VAL A 177 3.49 -47.81 -28.88
C VAL A 177 2.28 -46.88 -28.98
N SER A 178 1.28 -47.23 -29.82
CA SER A 178 0.04 -46.46 -29.98
C SER A 178 -0.71 -46.32 -28.65
N SER A 179 -0.83 -47.41 -27.88
CA SER A 179 -1.49 -47.40 -26.57
C SER A 179 -0.80 -46.50 -25.56
N ILE A 180 0.54 -46.50 -25.53
CA ILE A 180 1.31 -45.65 -24.62
C ILE A 180 1.19 -44.20 -25.05
N VAL A 181 1.33 -43.87 -26.33
CA VAL A 181 1.14 -42.50 -26.85
C VAL A 181 -0.25 -41.99 -26.50
N PHE A 182 -1.29 -42.78 -26.71
CA PHE A 182 -2.66 -42.40 -26.35
C PHE A 182 -2.81 -42.12 -24.84
N ARG A 183 -2.23 -42.95 -23.99
CA ARG A 183 -2.26 -42.72 -22.52
C ARG A 183 -1.54 -41.45 -22.11
N VAL A 184 -0.38 -41.16 -22.72
CA VAL A 184 0.38 -39.94 -22.47
C VAL A 184 -0.42 -38.71 -22.89
N LEU A 185 -1.01 -38.72 -24.08
CA LEU A 185 -1.86 -37.63 -24.57
C LEU A 185 -3.07 -37.39 -23.63
N ASN A 186 -3.76 -38.49 -23.26
CA ASN A 186 -4.90 -38.37 -22.34
C ASN A 186 -4.50 -37.82 -20.96
N TYR A 187 -3.32 -38.19 -20.44
CA TYR A 187 -2.77 -37.63 -19.22
C TYR A 187 -2.53 -36.11 -19.34
N PHE A 188 -1.94 -35.66 -20.46
CA PHE A 188 -1.72 -34.23 -20.70
C PHE A 188 -3.02 -33.43 -20.76
N VAL A 189 -4.02 -33.96 -21.50
CA VAL A 189 -5.33 -33.30 -21.60
C VAL A 189 -5.97 -33.13 -20.22
N LYS A 190 -6.01 -34.20 -19.42
CA LYS A 190 -6.57 -34.16 -18.06
C LYS A 190 -5.84 -33.20 -17.14
N ASN A 191 -4.51 -33.15 -17.22
CA ASN A 191 -3.73 -32.25 -16.37
C ASN A 191 -3.86 -30.79 -16.81
N LYS A 192 -4.00 -30.51 -18.11
CA LYS A 192 -4.28 -29.17 -18.61
C LYS A 192 -5.53 -28.58 -17.96
N ASP A 193 -6.61 -29.34 -17.91
CA ASP A 193 -7.88 -28.87 -17.33
C ASP A 193 -7.71 -28.54 -15.83
N LYS A 194 -7.02 -29.41 -15.08
CA LYS A 194 -6.71 -29.15 -13.66
C LYS A 194 -5.88 -27.87 -13.44
N VAL A 195 -4.89 -27.62 -14.29
CA VAL A 195 -4.06 -26.42 -14.20
C VAL A 195 -4.88 -25.17 -14.49
N ILE A 196 -5.77 -25.23 -15.50
CA ILE A 196 -6.68 -24.12 -15.83
C ILE A 196 -7.63 -23.84 -14.67
N ASP A 197 -8.22 -24.86 -14.06
CA ASP A 197 -9.12 -24.69 -12.92
C ASP A 197 -8.39 -24.10 -11.70
N LEU A 198 -7.17 -24.56 -11.42
CA LEU A 198 -6.34 -24.01 -10.34
C LEU A 198 -6.00 -22.53 -10.59
N MET A 199 -5.65 -22.17 -11.82
CA MET A 199 -5.39 -20.77 -12.18
C MET A 199 -6.64 -19.90 -12.02
N ARG A 200 -7.82 -20.42 -12.38
CA ARG A 200 -9.10 -19.70 -12.17
C ARG A 200 -9.37 -19.48 -10.70
N THR A 201 -9.27 -20.54 -9.89
CA THR A 201 -9.50 -20.45 -8.44
C THR A 201 -8.53 -19.48 -7.76
N ASN A 202 -7.25 -19.51 -8.12
CA ASN A 202 -6.27 -18.55 -7.59
C ASN A 202 -6.62 -17.10 -7.97
N ARG A 203 -7.05 -16.87 -9.20
CA ARG A 203 -7.47 -15.53 -9.64
C ARG A 203 -8.72 -15.04 -8.91
N GLU A 204 -9.70 -15.93 -8.67
CA GLU A 204 -10.89 -15.59 -7.89
C GLU A 204 -10.55 -15.24 -6.43
N LEU A 205 -9.64 -16.00 -5.81
CA LEU A 205 -9.13 -15.71 -4.47
C LEU A 205 -8.39 -14.37 -4.41
N GLU A 206 -7.57 -14.06 -5.40
CA GLU A 206 -6.85 -12.79 -5.49
C GLU A 206 -7.83 -11.61 -5.61
N LEU A 207 -8.84 -11.73 -6.45
CA LEU A 207 -9.89 -10.71 -6.60
C LEU A 207 -10.70 -10.53 -5.30
N ALA A 208 -11.06 -11.62 -4.62
CA ALA A 208 -11.76 -11.57 -3.36
C ALA A 208 -10.92 -10.89 -2.26
N TYR A 209 -9.62 -11.19 -2.21
CA TYR A 209 -8.68 -10.55 -1.29
C TYR A 209 -8.58 -9.03 -1.53
N LEU A 210 -8.44 -8.61 -2.79
CA LEU A 210 -8.41 -7.19 -3.15
C LEU A 210 -9.71 -6.46 -2.78
N GLN A 211 -10.87 -7.10 -3.01
CA GLN A 211 -12.16 -6.54 -2.60
C GLN A 211 -12.28 -6.39 -1.08
N GLN A 212 -11.81 -7.38 -0.33
CA GLN A 212 -11.80 -7.33 1.14
C GLN A 212 -10.89 -6.20 1.64
N GLU A 213 -9.71 -6.02 1.05
CA GLU A 213 -8.79 -4.93 1.40
C GLU A 213 -9.43 -3.55 1.19
N VAL A 214 -10.12 -3.36 0.05
CA VAL A 214 -10.85 -2.11 -0.24
C VAL A 214 -11.94 -1.86 0.79
N MET A 215 -12.73 -2.87 1.14
CA MET A 215 -13.78 -2.75 2.16
C MET A 215 -13.22 -2.41 3.53
N LEU A 216 -12.11 -3.04 3.93
CA LEU A 216 -11.45 -2.74 5.21
C LEU A 216 -10.96 -1.30 5.26
N ARG A 217 -10.34 -0.80 4.20
CA ARG A 217 -9.90 0.61 4.10
C ARG A 217 -11.08 1.58 4.20
N GLN A 218 -12.19 1.30 3.52
CA GLN A 218 -13.39 2.12 3.61
C GLN A 218 -14.00 2.10 5.01
N SER A 219 -14.08 0.93 5.65
CA SER A 219 -14.59 0.78 7.01
C SER A 219 -13.76 1.56 8.02
N GLU A 220 -12.43 1.50 7.92
CA GLU A 220 -11.54 2.25 8.82
C GLU A 220 -11.68 3.76 8.63
N LYS A 221 -11.77 4.21 7.37
CA LYS A 221 -12.00 5.62 7.04
C LYS A 221 -13.31 6.11 7.66
N LEU A 222 -14.40 5.33 7.54
CA LEU A 222 -15.69 5.66 8.15
C LEU A 222 -15.61 5.66 9.68
N ALA A 223 -14.89 4.72 10.28
CA ALA A 223 -14.69 4.68 11.73
C ALA A 223 -13.92 5.91 12.23
N THR A 224 -12.86 6.31 11.52
CA THR A 224 -12.09 7.52 11.84
C THR A 224 -12.95 8.77 11.68
N LEU A 225 -13.70 8.90 10.58
CA LEU A 225 -14.64 10.00 10.36
C LEU A 225 -15.72 10.02 11.43
N GLY A 226 -16.25 8.86 11.86
CA GLY A 226 -17.23 8.74 12.94
C GLY A 226 -16.69 9.26 14.28
N ARG A 227 -15.46 8.91 14.64
CA ARG A 227 -14.79 9.44 15.86
C ARG A 227 -14.57 10.95 15.79
N LEU A 228 -14.13 11.45 14.63
CA LEU A 228 -13.91 12.88 14.42
C LEU A 228 -15.22 13.67 14.33
N SER A 229 -16.32 13.05 13.86
CA SER A 229 -17.59 13.75 13.62
C SER A 229 -18.19 14.38 14.89
N ALA A 230 -18.06 13.71 16.03
CA ALA A 230 -18.56 14.26 17.31
C ALA A 230 -17.76 15.53 17.71
N GLY A 231 -16.44 15.49 17.59
CA GLY A 231 -15.57 16.65 17.85
C GLY A 231 -15.79 17.78 16.84
N LEU A 232 -15.91 17.45 15.55
CA LEU A 232 -16.18 18.40 14.48
C LEU A 232 -17.56 19.09 14.63
N ALA A 233 -18.60 18.33 15.00
CA ALA A 233 -19.92 18.91 15.27
C ALA A 233 -19.85 19.94 16.43
N HIS A 234 -19.10 19.64 17.48
CA HIS A 234 -18.89 20.55 18.59
C HIS A 234 -18.07 21.78 18.17
N GLU A 235 -17.02 21.60 17.38
CA GLU A 235 -16.17 22.67 16.84
C GLU A 235 -16.91 23.57 15.83
N LEU A 236 -17.87 23.05 15.07
CA LEU A 236 -18.74 23.82 14.18
C LEU A 236 -19.84 24.57 14.94
N ASN A 237 -20.45 23.93 15.94
CA ASN A 237 -21.53 24.53 16.72
C ASN A 237 -21.05 25.73 17.55
N ASN A 238 -19.83 25.71 18.07
CA ASN A 238 -19.30 26.80 18.87
C ASN A 238 -19.23 28.14 18.12
N PRO A 239 -18.53 28.27 16.97
CA PRO A 239 -18.51 29.51 16.22
C PRO A 239 -19.85 29.87 15.60
N ALA A 240 -20.69 28.88 15.24
CA ALA A 240 -22.05 29.12 14.74
C ALA A 240 -22.94 29.74 15.82
N ALA A 241 -22.87 29.23 17.05
CA ALA A 241 -23.61 29.81 18.18
C ALA A 241 -23.09 31.21 18.55
N ALA A 242 -21.78 31.45 18.49
CA ALA A 242 -21.21 32.77 18.68
C ALA A 242 -21.69 33.74 17.59
N ALA A 243 -21.63 33.36 16.34
CA ALA A 243 -22.13 34.15 15.22
C ALA A 243 -23.64 34.46 15.35
N GLN A 244 -24.44 33.48 15.77
CA GLN A 244 -25.88 33.69 16.00
C GLN A 244 -26.15 34.68 17.12
N ARG A 245 -25.41 34.60 18.26
CA ARG A 245 -25.53 35.55 19.38
C ARG A 245 -25.09 36.93 18.93
N GLY A 246 -23.93 37.08 18.29
CA GLY A 246 -23.42 38.35 17.80
C GLY A 246 -24.40 39.02 16.81
N SER A 247 -24.98 38.23 15.88
CA SER A 247 -26.00 38.73 14.96
C SER A 247 -27.24 39.27 15.68
N LYS A 248 -27.72 38.57 16.72
CA LYS A 248 -28.88 39.00 17.51
C LYS A 248 -28.56 40.27 18.33
N GLN A 249 -27.37 40.38 18.87
CA GLN A 249 -26.91 41.57 19.58
C GLN A 249 -26.82 42.78 18.65
N LEU A 250 -26.25 42.58 17.42
CA LEU A 250 -26.22 43.63 16.41
C LEU A 250 -27.60 44.16 16.04
N GLN A 251 -28.59 43.23 15.84
CA GLN A 251 -29.95 43.60 15.56
C GLN A 251 -30.53 44.50 16.68
N GLY A 252 -30.16 44.28 17.93
CA GLY A 252 -30.57 45.13 19.06
C GLY A 252 -29.86 46.47 19.13
N GLN A 253 -28.56 46.53 18.76
CA GLN A 253 -27.73 47.75 18.86
C GLN A 253 -27.98 48.75 17.72
N ILE A 254 -28.32 48.29 16.51
CA ILE A 254 -28.56 49.18 15.36
C ILE A 254 -29.61 50.27 15.66
N PRO A 255 -30.81 49.95 16.19
CA PRO A 255 -31.80 50.98 16.54
C PRO A 255 -31.30 51.98 17.59
N ASP A 256 -30.48 51.55 18.54
CA ASP A 256 -29.94 52.44 19.55
C ASP A 256 -28.87 53.38 18.97
N LEU A 257 -28.05 52.88 18.05
CA LEU A 257 -27.11 53.70 17.30
C LEU A 257 -27.83 54.74 16.44
N GLU A 258 -28.91 54.36 15.75
CA GLU A 258 -29.74 55.27 14.97
C GLU A 258 -30.31 56.41 15.85
N LYS A 259 -30.81 56.10 17.06
CA LYS A 259 -31.33 57.11 18.02
C LYS A 259 -30.24 58.05 18.46
N LEU A 260 -29.05 57.52 18.77
CA LEU A 260 -27.90 58.34 19.22
C LEU A 260 -27.40 59.26 18.11
N VAL A 261 -27.30 58.79 16.87
CA VAL A 261 -26.91 59.58 15.70
C VAL A 261 -27.92 60.72 15.45
N LEU A 262 -29.26 60.40 15.51
CA LEU A 262 -30.30 61.42 15.40
C LEU A 262 -30.19 62.43 16.54
N LYS A 263 -29.91 62.00 17.78
CA LYS A 263 -29.77 62.91 18.94
C LYS A 263 -28.61 63.86 18.76
N ILE A 264 -27.45 63.38 18.27
CA ILE A 264 -26.30 64.26 17.95
C ILE A 264 -26.70 65.29 16.86
N GLY A 265 -27.40 64.87 15.80
CA GLY A 265 -27.85 65.77 14.74
C GLY A 265 -28.82 66.89 15.24
N MET A 266 -29.58 66.62 16.31
CA MET A 266 -30.48 67.61 16.95
C MET A 266 -29.78 68.53 17.94
N MET A 267 -28.54 68.29 18.35
CA MET A 267 -27.82 69.04 19.39
C MET A 267 -27.22 70.38 18.94
N ASN A 268 -27.50 70.85 17.70
CA ASN A 268 -27.02 72.13 17.17
C ASN A 268 -25.52 72.36 17.48
N LEU A 269 -24.65 71.41 17.14
CA LEU A 269 -23.21 71.54 17.29
C LEU A 269 -22.69 72.67 16.39
N SER A 270 -21.78 73.49 16.83
CA SER A 270 -21.07 74.48 16.05
C SER A 270 -20.17 73.75 14.99
N GLU A 271 -19.78 74.46 13.91
CA GLU A 271 -18.83 73.94 12.90
C GLU A 271 -17.54 73.42 13.56
N GLN A 272 -17.03 74.16 14.54
CA GLN A 272 -15.83 73.78 15.26
C GLN A 272 -16.02 72.54 16.11
N GLN A 273 -17.17 72.35 16.77
CA GLN A 273 -17.52 71.15 17.52
C GLN A 273 -17.71 69.94 16.58
N LEU A 274 -18.27 70.13 15.42
CA LEU A 274 -18.41 69.06 14.41
C LEU A 274 -17.04 68.57 13.88
N ASP A 275 -16.11 69.50 13.65
CA ASP A 275 -14.75 69.18 13.22
C ASP A 275 -13.99 68.35 14.30
N ILE A 276 -14.05 68.81 15.57
CA ILE A 276 -13.47 68.07 16.71
C ILE A 276 -14.09 66.69 16.85
N TYR A 277 -15.42 66.58 16.79
CA TYR A 277 -16.12 65.30 16.85
C TYR A 277 -15.70 64.35 15.70
N SER A 278 -15.64 64.89 14.47
CA SER A 278 -15.20 64.10 13.31
C SER A 278 -13.78 63.61 13.48
N THR A 279 -12.85 64.47 13.91
CA THR A 279 -11.45 64.12 14.16
C THR A 279 -11.33 63.04 15.23
N PHE A 280 -12.05 63.19 16.35
CA PHE A 280 -12.05 62.18 17.42
C PHE A 280 -12.65 60.86 16.99
N LYS A 281 -13.75 60.86 16.25
CA LYS A 281 -14.36 59.67 15.66
C LYS A 281 -13.39 58.96 14.71
N ASP A 282 -12.64 59.68 13.88
CA ASP A 282 -11.65 59.11 12.97
C ASP A 282 -10.47 58.52 13.75
N GLN A 283 -10.01 59.17 14.84
CA GLN A 283 -9.01 58.58 15.74
C GLN A 283 -9.49 57.29 16.37
N VAL A 284 -10.72 57.25 16.86
CA VAL A 284 -11.33 56.01 17.37
C VAL A 284 -11.33 54.93 16.30
N HIS A 285 -11.72 55.22 15.06
CA HIS A 285 -11.72 54.27 13.96
C HIS A 285 -10.33 53.74 13.59
N ILE A 286 -9.31 54.60 13.66
CA ILE A 286 -7.92 54.20 13.40
C ILE A 286 -7.41 53.26 14.50
N ARG A 287 -7.66 53.66 15.79
CA ARG A 287 -7.21 52.89 16.95
C ARG A 287 -7.95 51.53 17.10
N MET A 288 -9.22 51.42 16.64
CA MET A 288 -9.95 50.15 16.58
C MET A 288 -9.25 49.08 15.74
N LYS A 289 -8.55 49.47 14.68
CA LYS A 289 -7.83 48.51 13.81
C LYS A 289 -6.58 47.94 14.46
N LYS A 290 -6.10 48.51 15.53
CA LYS A 290 -4.86 48.11 16.22
C LYS A 290 -5.01 48.34 17.73
N PRO A 291 -5.85 47.52 18.40
CA PRO A 291 -6.06 47.67 19.83
C PRO A 291 -4.76 47.43 20.60
N THR A 292 -4.60 48.14 21.70
CA THR A 292 -3.40 48.05 22.52
C THR A 292 -3.46 46.85 23.45
N GLU A 293 -2.45 46.00 23.40
CA GLU A 293 -2.27 44.89 24.34
C GLU A 293 -1.54 45.40 25.57
N LEU A 294 -2.27 45.54 26.70
CA LEU A 294 -1.73 45.86 28.01
C LEU A 294 -1.72 44.62 28.91
N ASP A 295 -0.76 44.58 29.84
CA ASP A 295 -0.84 43.58 30.89
C ASP A 295 -2.08 43.82 31.78
N PRO A 296 -2.66 42.77 32.41
CA PRO A 296 -3.92 42.87 33.13
C PRO A 296 -3.93 43.90 34.27
N LEU A 297 -2.79 44.13 34.93
CA LEU A 297 -2.69 45.08 36.05
C LEU A 297 -2.72 46.53 35.54
N THR A 298 -1.87 46.84 34.58
CA THR A 298 -1.82 48.18 33.95
C THR A 298 -3.16 48.52 33.29
N ARG A 299 -3.83 47.55 32.66
CA ARG A 299 -5.15 47.74 32.09
C ARG A 299 -6.17 48.12 33.16
N SER A 300 -6.24 47.36 34.25
CA SER A 300 -7.18 47.61 35.35
C SER A 300 -6.96 48.97 36.03
N ASP A 301 -5.70 49.37 36.20
CA ASP A 301 -5.36 50.69 36.80
C ASP A 301 -5.83 51.84 35.89
N ARG A 302 -5.60 51.75 34.59
CA ARG A 302 -6.06 52.77 33.62
C ARG A 302 -7.57 52.78 33.47
N GLU A 303 -8.23 51.61 33.47
CA GLU A 303 -9.71 51.52 33.44
C GLU A 303 -10.30 52.22 34.70
N THR A 304 -9.72 52.02 35.88
CA THR A 304 -10.18 52.62 37.11
C THR A 304 -9.97 54.17 37.12
N GLU A 305 -8.87 54.62 36.58
CA GLU A 305 -8.56 56.05 36.45
C GLU A 305 -9.56 56.77 35.55
N ILE A 306 -9.80 56.25 34.36
CA ILE A 306 -10.74 56.83 33.41
C ILE A 306 -12.19 56.67 33.90
N GLU A 307 -12.56 55.58 34.53
CA GLU A 307 -13.89 55.39 35.12
C GLU A 307 -14.18 56.40 36.18
N PHE A 308 -13.23 56.65 37.11
CA PHE A 308 -13.35 57.68 38.18
C PHE A 308 -13.52 59.05 37.56
N TRP A 309 -12.71 59.43 36.58
CA TRP A 309 -12.77 60.70 35.86
C TRP A 309 -14.12 60.93 35.15
N LEU A 310 -14.70 59.90 34.56
CA LEU A 310 -16.02 59.93 33.90
C LEU A 310 -17.15 60.07 34.92
N LYS A 311 -17.09 59.37 36.05
CA LYS A 311 -18.09 59.45 37.13
C LYS A 311 -18.14 60.82 37.76
N ASP A 312 -16.99 61.46 37.98
CA ASP A 312 -16.91 62.83 38.49
C ASP A 312 -17.66 63.84 37.58
N ARG A 313 -17.76 63.51 36.30
CA ARG A 313 -18.50 64.28 35.26
C ARG A 313 -19.92 63.82 35.03
N ASN A 314 -20.45 62.92 35.85
CA ASN A 314 -21.76 62.33 35.75
C ASN A 314 -22.03 61.62 34.38
N VAL A 315 -21.00 61.06 33.77
CA VAL A 315 -21.13 60.30 32.54
C VAL A 315 -21.74 58.94 32.86
N SER A 316 -22.87 58.60 32.18
CA SER A 316 -23.47 57.27 32.26
C SER A 316 -22.57 56.24 31.58
N ASP A 317 -22.72 54.96 31.97
CA ASP A 317 -21.95 53.83 31.39
C ASP A 317 -20.44 54.01 31.49
N ALA A 318 -19.99 54.73 32.56
CA ALA A 318 -18.59 55.14 32.77
C ALA A 318 -17.63 53.93 32.72
N TRP A 319 -18.03 52.78 33.24
CA TRP A 319 -17.19 51.57 33.24
C TRP A 319 -16.99 51.00 31.82
N ASP A 320 -18.04 50.91 31.03
CA ASP A 320 -17.97 50.38 29.64
C ASP A 320 -17.17 51.35 28.75
N ILE A 321 -17.37 52.65 28.92
CA ILE A 321 -16.64 53.69 28.21
C ILE A 321 -15.14 53.68 28.62
N ALA A 322 -14.82 53.54 29.89
CA ALA A 322 -13.44 53.46 30.37
C ALA A 322 -12.72 52.24 29.75
N SER A 323 -13.35 51.06 29.76
CA SER A 323 -12.78 49.87 29.15
C SER A 323 -12.54 50.04 27.63
N MET A 324 -13.48 50.65 26.91
CA MET A 324 -13.29 51.02 25.50
C MET A 324 -12.13 51.96 25.29
N MET A 325 -12.03 53.05 26.10
CA MET A 325 -10.99 54.05 25.94
C MET A 325 -9.60 53.48 26.20
N VAL A 326 -9.46 52.59 27.19
CA VAL A 326 -8.19 51.90 27.47
C VAL A 326 -7.82 50.96 26.33
N CYS A 327 -8.77 50.20 25.76
CA CYS A 327 -8.53 49.36 24.58
C CYS A 327 -8.07 50.17 23.37
N LEU A 328 -8.56 51.40 23.25
CA LEU A 328 -8.20 52.33 22.17
C LEU A 328 -7.01 53.23 22.51
N ASP A 329 -6.35 53.00 23.65
CA ASP A 329 -5.17 53.74 24.14
C ASP A 329 -5.40 55.22 24.28
N PHE A 330 -6.57 55.63 24.77
CA PHE A 330 -6.83 57.02 25.19
C PHE A 330 -6.45 57.22 26.65
N ALA A 331 -5.89 58.39 26.92
CA ALA A 331 -5.56 58.83 28.28
C ALA A 331 -6.58 59.87 28.79
N VAL A 332 -6.63 60.11 30.12
CA VAL A 332 -7.52 61.10 30.76
C VAL A 332 -7.29 62.49 30.20
N ASP A 333 -6.05 62.87 29.89
CA ASP A 333 -5.73 64.18 29.33
C ASP A 333 -6.39 64.45 27.98
N GLU A 334 -6.35 63.45 27.09
CA GLU A 334 -7.01 63.54 25.76
C GLU A 334 -8.54 63.62 25.89
N LEU A 335 -9.14 62.90 26.83
CA LEU A 335 -10.56 62.98 27.12
C LEU A 335 -10.95 64.31 27.80
N SER A 336 -10.08 64.91 28.64
CA SER A 336 -10.29 66.18 29.24
C SER A 336 -10.29 67.29 28.20
N GLU A 337 -9.30 67.30 27.31
CA GLU A 337 -9.25 68.23 26.18
C GLU A 337 -10.52 68.16 25.31
N LEU A 338 -10.98 66.93 25.03
CA LEU A 338 -12.23 66.75 24.30
C LEU A 338 -13.44 67.30 25.06
N SER A 339 -13.54 67.05 26.37
CA SER A 339 -14.69 67.45 27.20
C SER A 339 -14.86 68.97 27.30
N ASP A 340 -13.75 69.75 27.25
CA ASP A 340 -13.77 71.22 27.37
C ASP A 340 -14.49 71.88 26.17
N HIS A 341 -14.67 71.19 25.05
CA HIS A 341 -15.33 71.74 23.88
C HIS A 341 -16.84 71.47 23.82
N PHE A 342 -17.39 70.61 24.71
CA PHE A 342 -18.77 70.19 24.70
C PHE A 342 -19.49 70.41 26.02
N SER A 343 -20.80 70.66 25.97
CA SER A 343 -21.61 70.59 27.17
C SER A 343 -21.67 69.16 27.73
N ALA A 344 -21.98 68.99 29.02
CA ALA A 344 -22.08 67.66 29.65
C ALA A 344 -23.02 66.71 28.89
N GLU A 345 -24.18 67.22 28.37
CA GLU A 345 -25.10 66.42 27.59
C GLU A 345 -24.55 66.05 26.21
N GLN A 346 -23.88 66.96 25.51
CA GLN A 346 -23.25 66.73 24.23
C GLN A 346 -22.11 65.70 24.38
N PHE A 347 -21.22 65.90 25.39
CA PHE A 347 -20.14 64.94 25.64
C PHE A 347 -20.63 63.55 25.99
N GLN A 348 -21.64 63.39 26.84
CA GLN A 348 -22.28 62.10 27.13
C GLN A 348 -22.81 61.45 25.87
N CYS A 349 -23.51 62.19 25.02
CA CYS A 349 -24.09 61.64 23.80
C CYS A 349 -23.02 61.21 22.79
N ILE A 350 -21.92 61.96 22.68
CA ILE A 350 -20.77 61.61 21.83
C ILE A 350 -20.12 60.33 22.32
N LEU A 351 -19.82 60.21 23.63
CA LEU A 351 -19.18 59.01 24.20
C LEU A 351 -20.08 57.78 24.06
N SER A 352 -21.39 57.89 24.32
CA SER A 352 -22.33 56.80 24.15
C SER A 352 -22.45 56.35 22.69
N THR A 353 -22.38 57.29 21.74
CA THR A 353 -22.39 56.94 20.31
C THR A 353 -21.12 56.20 19.92
N LEU A 354 -19.95 56.63 20.37
CA LEU A 354 -18.67 55.98 20.11
C LEU A 354 -18.57 54.61 20.76
N LEU A 355 -19.10 54.44 22.00
CA LEU A 355 -19.20 53.13 22.65
C LEU A 355 -20.04 52.17 21.82
N THR A 356 -21.22 52.63 21.33
CA THR A 356 -22.10 51.78 20.51
C THR A 356 -21.44 51.43 19.16
N ILE A 357 -20.72 52.36 18.53
CA ILE A 357 -19.94 52.09 17.29
C ILE A 357 -18.84 51.05 17.57
N TYR A 358 -18.08 51.21 18.65
CA TYR A 358 -17.03 50.28 19.09
C TYR A 358 -17.57 48.88 19.34
N ALA A 359 -18.67 48.77 20.12
CA ALA A 359 -19.32 47.51 20.40
C ALA A 359 -19.86 46.83 19.11
N THR A 360 -20.42 47.64 18.20
CA THR A 360 -20.87 47.14 16.88
C THR A 360 -19.72 46.58 16.05
N HIS A 361 -18.59 47.28 16.03
CA HIS A 361 -17.38 46.85 15.32
C HIS A 361 -16.83 45.53 15.89
N ASN A 362 -16.72 45.43 17.21
CA ASN A 362 -16.25 44.21 17.87
C ASN A 362 -17.18 42.99 17.55
N LEU A 363 -18.50 43.20 17.56
CA LEU A 363 -19.43 42.13 17.17
C LEU A 363 -19.29 41.71 15.70
N LEU A 364 -19.02 42.64 14.79
CA LEU A 364 -18.73 42.34 13.39
C LEU A 364 -17.44 41.56 13.24
N ASP A 365 -16.38 41.89 13.98
CA ASP A 365 -15.12 41.16 13.99
C ASP A 365 -15.29 39.74 14.55
N GLU A 366 -16.01 39.57 15.65
CA GLU A 366 -16.35 38.22 16.18
C GLU A 366 -17.14 37.37 15.18
N LEU A 367 -18.10 37.98 14.47
CA LEU A 367 -18.86 37.33 13.42
C LEU A 367 -17.93 36.92 12.27
N GLY A 368 -17.03 37.81 11.83
CA GLY A 368 -16.06 37.52 10.77
C GLY A 368 -15.13 36.37 11.17
N GLN A 369 -14.59 36.37 12.37
CA GLN A 369 -13.74 35.30 12.90
C GLN A 369 -14.53 33.97 13.02
N GLY A 370 -15.77 34.02 13.54
CA GLY A 370 -16.62 32.84 13.66
C GLY A 370 -16.94 32.19 12.32
N THR A 371 -17.35 33.00 11.33
CA THR A 371 -17.66 32.51 9.96
C THR A 371 -16.40 32.03 9.23
N GLY A 372 -15.27 32.72 9.40
CA GLY A 372 -13.97 32.28 8.88
C GLY A 372 -13.58 30.91 9.42
N ARG A 373 -13.76 30.70 10.73
CA ARG A 373 -13.47 29.39 11.37
C ARG A 373 -14.38 28.27 10.87
N ILE A 374 -15.67 28.55 10.66
CA ILE A 374 -16.60 27.57 10.04
C ILE A 374 -16.11 27.19 8.64
N THR A 375 -15.71 28.17 7.83
CA THR A 375 -15.23 27.96 6.47
C THR A 375 -13.96 27.08 6.45
N GLU A 376 -13.02 27.35 7.38
CA GLU A 376 -11.80 26.57 7.54
C GLU A 376 -12.11 25.09 7.87
N ILE A 377 -12.99 24.84 8.86
CA ILE A 377 -13.39 23.48 9.24
C ILE A 377 -14.08 22.76 8.09
N VAL A 378 -15.00 23.44 7.37
CA VAL A 378 -15.71 22.86 6.23
C VAL A 378 -14.74 22.55 5.08
N LYS A 379 -13.75 23.42 4.81
CA LYS A 379 -12.69 23.18 3.82
C LYS A 379 -11.89 21.92 4.17
N SER A 380 -11.42 21.82 5.41
CA SER A 380 -10.64 20.68 5.90
C SER A 380 -11.45 19.37 5.88
N LEU A 381 -12.74 19.43 6.23
CA LEU A 381 -13.64 18.28 6.13
C LEU A 381 -13.85 17.84 4.67
N LYS A 382 -14.02 18.79 3.76
CA LYS A 382 -14.17 18.54 2.34
C LYS A 382 -12.90 17.91 1.75
N SER A 383 -11.72 18.42 2.09
CA SER A 383 -10.44 17.85 1.65
C SER A 383 -10.28 16.40 2.14
N TYR A 384 -10.77 16.06 3.32
CA TYR A 384 -10.78 14.69 3.86
C TYR A 384 -11.86 13.77 3.26
N SER A 385 -13.05 14.26 2.94
CA SER A 385 -14.21 13.46 2.49
C SER A 385 -14.23 13.17 0.99
N TYR A 386 -13.79 14.10 0.12
CA TYR A 386 -13.89 14.00 -1.35
C TYR A 386 -12.80 13.14 -2.02
N MET A 387 -12.22 12.23 -1.31
CA MET A 387 -10.93 11.60 -1.52
C MET A 387 -10.87 10.41 -2.47
N ASP A 388 -11.99 9.77 -2.77
CA ASP A 388 -11.94 8.49 -3.50
C ASP A 388 -11.78 8.61 -5.02
N LYS A 389 -11.72 9.83 -5.55
CA LYS A 389 -11.65 10.07 -7.02
C LYS A 389 -10.63 11.13 -7.46
N ALA A 390 -9.83 11.67 -6.54
CA ALA A 390 -8.86 12.69 -6.94
C ALA A 390 -7.68 12.03 -7.67
N PRO A 391 -7.35 12.48 -8.91
CA PRO A 391 -6.16 12.03 -9.61
C PRO A 391 -4.89 12.50 -8.88
N LEU A 392 -3.75 11.93 -9.25
CA LEU A 392 -2.43 12.43 -8.86
C LEU A 392 -2.36 13.92 -9.19
N GLN A 393 -2.06 14.76 -8.21
CA GLN A 393 -2.03 16.22 -8.37
C GLN A 393 -0.83 16.83 -7.66
N SER A 394 -0.46 18.04 -8.08
CA SER A 394 0.57 18.82 -7.37
C SER A 394 0.00 19.33 -6.07
N ILE A 395 0.59 18.95 -4.95
CA ILE A 395 0.15 19.29 -3.61
C ILE A 395 1.25 19.95 -2.79
N ASP A 396 0.85 20.87 -1.91
CA ASP A 396 1.65 21.35 -0.79
C ASP A 396 1.37 20.47 0.43
N VAL A 397 2.41 19.81 0.95
CA VAL A 397 2.29 18.92 2.11
C VAL A 397 1.91 19.69 3.38
N HIS A 398 2.34 20.94 3.50
CA HIS A 398 2.00 21.79 4.66
C HIS A 398 0.49 22.06 4.75
N GLU A 399 -0.19 22.24 3.60
CA GLU A 399 -1.65 22.42 3.57
C GLU A 399 -2.35 21.17 4.16
N GLY A 400 -1.97 19.96 3.72
CA GLY A 400 -2.53 18.71 4.25
C GLY A 400 -2.29 18.48 5.73
N ILE A 401 -1.10 18.81 6.23
CA ILE A 401 -0.78 18.73 7.66
C ILE A 401 -1.61 19.73 8.46
N ASN A 402 -1.73 20.98 7.99
CA ASN A 402 -2.53 22.00 8.65
C ASN A 402 -4.02 21.63 8.66
N ASP A 403 -4.57 21.13 7.56
CA ASP A 403 -5.95 20.61 7.49
C ASP A 403 -6.20 19.52 8.53
N THR A 404 -5.24 18.58 8.67
CA THR A 404 -5.31 17.53 9.70
C THR A 404 -5.30 18.08 11.11
N LEU A 405 -4.45 19.07 11.41
CA LEU A 405 -4.39 19.72 12.72
C LEU A 405 -5.69 20.48 13.04
N VAL A 406 -6.33 21.09 12.04
CA VAL A 406 -7.66 21.73 12.20
C VAL A 406 -8.71 20.69 12.58
N MET A 407 -8.72 19.53 11.91
CA MET A 407 -9.66 18.44 12.20
C MET A 407 -9.48 17.83 13.60
N LEU A 408 -8.22 17.74 14.07
CA LEU A 408 -7.89 17.17 15.39
C LEU A 408 -7.88 18.22 16.51
N ARG A 409 -8.25 19.47 16.23
CA ARG A 409 -8.13 20.60 17.14
C ARG A 409 -8.86 20.38 18.48
N SER A 410 -10.03 19.73 18.46
CA SER A 410 -10.76 19.40 19.68
C SER A 410 -9.98 18.50 20.63
N GLN A 411 -9.15 17.60 20.09
CA GLN A 411 -8.33 16.68 20.87
C GLN A 411 -7.00 17.32 21.32
N LEU A 412 -6.54 18.38 20.64
CA LEU A 412 -5.29 19.09 20.94
C LEU A 412 -5.44 20.16 22.02
N LYS A 413 -6.67 20.65 22.30
CA LYS A 413 -6.93 21.81 23.18
C LYS A 413 -6.57 21.61 24.67
N ASP A 414 -6.60 20.39 25.17
CA ASP A 414 -6.59 20.12 26.60
C ASP A 414 -5.20 19.81 27.18
N GLY A 415 -4.14 20.42 26.65
CA GLY A 415 -2.79 20.31 27.21
C GLY A 415 -1.73 19.79 26.26
N ILE A 416 -2.04 19.67 24.95
CA ILE A 416 -1.07 19.33 23.92
C ILE A 416 -0.63 20.58 23.17
N THR A 417 0.68 20.84 23.18
CA THR A 417 1.30 21.92 22.41
C THR A 417 1.78 21.39 21.07
N VAL A 418 1.44 22.06 19.96
CA VAL A 418 1.93 21.73 18.62
C VAL A 418 3.00 22.73 18.20
N GLN A 419 4.21 22.25 17.98
CA GLN A 419 5.33 23.02 17.46
C GLN A 419 5.55 22.69 15.99
N LYS A 420 5.64 23.70 15.13
CA LYS A 420 5.82 23.56 13.69
C LYS A 420 7.11 24.20 13.24
N GLU A 421 7.98 23.44 12.62
CA GLU A 421 9.20 23.90 11.98
C GLU A 421 9.13 23.52 10.49
N PHE A 422 8.42 24.36 9.74
CA PHE A 422 8.19 24.14 8.32
C PHE A 422 9.27 24.82 7.47
N ASP A 423 9.92 24.04 6.60
CA ASP A 423 10.83 24.56 5.60
C ASP A 423 10.04 25.39 4.57
N LYS A 424 10.36 26.67 4.44
CA LYS A 424 9.63 27.62 3.57
C LYS A 424 9.82 27.35 2.07
N ASP A 425 10.91 26.68 1.71
CA ASP A 425 11.31 26.43 0.31
C ASP A 425 10.96 25.00 -0.13
N LEU A 426 10.03 24.34 0.56
CA LEU A 426 9.63 22.99 0.24
C LEU A 426 8.84 22.94 -1.08
N PRO A 427 9.25 22.14 -2.08
CA PRO A 427 8.54 22.08 -3.36
C PRO A 427 7.22 21.30 -3.21
N ALA A 428 6.22 21.67 -4.04
CA ALA A 428 5.04 20.85 -4.22
C ALA A 428 5.41 19.53 -4.91
N ILE A 429 4.74 18.44 -4.53
CA ILE A 429 4.98 17.08 -5.04
C ILE A 429 3.74 16.52 -5.73
N GLN A 430 3.95 15.60 -6.68
CA GLN A 430 2.86 14.84 -7.30
C GLN A 430 2.42 13.72 -6.35
N ALA A 431 1.25 13.85 -5.74
CA ALA A 431 0.77 12.90 -4.76
C ALA A 431 -0.76 12.80 -4.71
N TYR A 432 -1.25 11.78 -4.04
CA TYR A 432 -2.66 11.64 -3.67
C TYR A 432 -2.87 12.36 -2.33
N GLY A 433 -3.17 13.66 -2.37
CA GLY A 433 -3.23 14.54 -1.18
C GLY A 433 -4.08 14.00 -0.05
N SER A 434 -5.14 13.41 -0.39
CA SER A 434 -6.11 12.79 0.49
C SER A 434 -5.62 11.57 1.23
N GLU A 435 -4.86 10.73 0.56
CA GLU A 435 -4.26 9.57 1.20
C GLU A 435 -3.13 10.00 2.14
N LEU A 436 -2.37 11.05 1.76
CA LEU A 436 -1.39 11.63 2.67
C LEU A 436 -2.06 12.23 3.91
N ASN A 437 -3.21 12.89 3.78
CA ASN A 437 -3.96 13.39 4.94
C ASN A 437 -4.39 12.26 5.88
N GLN A 438 -4.71 11.07 5.36
CA GLN A 438 -4.96 9.89 6.18
C GLN A 438 -3.69 9.46 6.94
N VAL A 439 -2.52 9.53 6.32
CA VAL A 439 -1.24 9.23 6.99
C VAL A 439 -1.01 10.19 8.15
N TRP A 440 -1.17 11.51 7.91
CA TRP A 440 -0.99 12.52 8.95
C TRP A 440 -1.98 12.32 10.09
N THR A 441 -3.25 12.06 9.78
CA THR A 441 -4.29 11.79 10.77
C THR A 441 -3.93 10.58 11.63
N ASN A 442 -3.51 9.48 11.04
CA ASN A 442 -3.15 8.27 11.78
C ASN A 442 -1.95 8.47 12.71
N ILE A 443 -0.93 9.17 12.25
CA ILE A 443 0.28 9.43 13.05
C ILE A 443 -0.04 10.40 14.19
N ILE A 444 -0.74 11.51 13.91
CA ILE A 444 -1.06 12.54 14.92
C ILE A 444 -2.09 12.01 15.94
N ASP A 445 -3.13 11.26 15.53
CA ASP A 445 -4.11 10.63 16.43
C ASP A 445 -3.42 9.62 17.38
N ASN A 446 -2.44 8.87 16.87
CA ASN A 446 -1.65 7.96 17.70
C ASN A 446 -0.77 8.73 18.70
N ALA A 447 -0.15 9.82 18.29
CA ALA A 447 0.64 10.70 19.17
C ALA A 447 -0.22 11.28 20.29
N ILE A 448 -1.41 11.81 19.97
CA ILE A 448 -2.38 12.34 20.94
C ILE A 448 -2.78 11.25 21.95
N ALA A 449 -3.13 10.07 21.45
CA ALA A 449 -3.53 8.95 22.31
C ALA A 449 -2.40 8.50 23.24
N ALA A 450 -1.16 8.44 22.77
CA ALA A 450 0.00 8.03 23.57
C ALA A 450 0.32 9.01 24.72
N MET A 451 0.05 10.30 24.52
CA MET A 451 0.32 11.36 25.51
C MET A 451 -0.80 11.55 26.55
N ASN A 452 -1.92 10.84 26.43
CA ASN A 452 -3.07 10.98 27.34
C ASN A 452 -3.50 12.45 27.54
N GLY A 453 -3.50 13.24 26.48
CA GLY A 453 -3.95 14.62 26.48
C GLY A 453 -2.96 15.67 27.02
N LYS A 454 -1.72 15.31 27.35
CA LYS A 454 -0.70 16.27 27.80
C LYS A 454 0.66 15.99 27.20
N GLY A 455 1.24 16.98 26.52
CA GLY A 455 2.56 16.83 25.92
C GLY A 455 2.81 17.78 24.76
N THR A 456 3.81 17.46 23.94
CA THR A 456 4.19 18.26 22.79
C THR A 456 4.27 17.38 21.55
N ILE A 457 3.67 17.85 20.45
CA ILE A 457 3.86 17.30 19.12
C ILE A 457 4.74 18.26 18.33
N SER A 458 5.91 17.81 17.89
CA SER A 458 6.80 18.56 17.01
C SER A 458 6.66 18.05 15.59
N ILE A 459 6.42 18.95 14.64
CA ILE A 459 6.31 18.63 13.21
C ILE A 459 7.38 19.42 12.47
N LEU A 460 8.36 18.72 11.96
CA LEU A 460 9.46 19.27 11.18
C LEU A 460 9.35 18.83 9.74
N THR A 461 9.54 19.75 8.81
CA THR A 461 9.65 19.45 7.39
C THR A 461 10.98 19.95 6.84
N SER A 462 11.61 19.17 5.97
CA SER A 462 12.87 19.53 5.33
C SER A 462 12.99 18.90 3.96
N ARG A 463 13.89 19.44 3.15
CA ARG A 463 14.29 18.86 1.88
C ARG A 463 15.65 18.16 2.02
N GLU A 464 15.73 16.89 1.65
CA GLU A 464 16.98 16.11 1.56
C GLU A 464 17.19 15.67 0.11
N GLU A 465 17.98 16.40 -0.66
CA GLU A 465 18.26 16.12 -2.08
C GLU A 465 16.98 15.91 -2.92
N LEU A 466 16.59 14.64 -3.12
CA LEU A 466 15.45 14.19 -3.93
C LEU A 466 14.22 13.86 -3.09
N TRP A 467 14.32 13.97 -1.76
CA TRP A 467 13.29 13.59 -0.82
C TRP A 467 12.73 14.79 -0.07
N LEU A 468 11.44 14.80 0.06
CA LEU A 468 10.72 15.63 1.01
C LEU A 468 10.58 14.82 2.29
N VAL A 469 11.10 15.34 3.39
CA VAL A 469 11.13 14.66 4.68
C VAL A 469 10.17 15.34 5.64
N ILE A 470 9.27 14.57 6.23
CA ILE A 470 8.34 15.00 7.27
C ILE A 470 8.64 14.18 8.51
N ARG A 471 8.90 14.84 9.63
CA ARG A 471 9.12 14.20 10.92
C ARG A 471 8.06 14.67 11.90
N ILE A 472 7.31 13.75 12.48
CA ILE A 472 6.29 14.00 13.50
C ILE A 472 6.74 13.28 14.75
N THR A 473 7.00 14.06 15.81
CA THR A 473 7.53 13.54 17.08
C THR A 473 6.58 13.91 18.22
N ASP A 474 6.22 12.94 19.04
CA ASP A 474 5.48 13.13 20.28
C ASP A 474 6.38 13.01 21.51
N SER A 475 5.98 13.61 22.61
CA SER A 475 6.64 13.52 23.91
C SER A 475 6.01 12.45 24.83
N GLY A 476 5.40 11.42 24.23
CA GLY A 476 4.76 10.32 24.95
C GLY A 476 5.75 9.34 25.58
N PRO A 477 5.26 8.24 26.16
CA PRO A 477 6.11 7.25 26.87
C PRO A 477 6.96 6.39 25.91
N GLY A 478 6.79 6.55 24.61
CA GLY A 478 7.46 5.76 23.61
C GLY A 478 6.85 4.37 23.38
N ILE A 479 7.44 3.64 22.43
CA ILE A 479 7.05 2.28 22.04
C ILE A 479 8.14 1.31 22.53
N PRO A 480 7.77 0.24 23.27
CA PRO A 480 8.72 -0.77 23.69
C PRO A 480 9.47 -1.42 22.52
N LYS A 481 10.76 -1.71 22.70
CA LYS A 481 11.64 -2.25 21.64
C LYS A 481 11.14 -3.58 21.08
N GLU A 482 10.46 -4.38 21.91
CA GLU A 482 9.95 -5.71 21.56
C GLU A 482 8.82 -5.65 20.50
N ILE A 483 8.10 -4.52 20.42
CA ILE A 483 6.95 -4.36 19.54
C ILE A 483 7.17 -3.36 18.41
N ILE A 484 8.26 -2.58 18.44
CA ILE A 484 8.53 -1.54 17.44
C ILE A 484 8.59 -2.09 16.00
N GLY A 485 9.08 -3.34 15.82
CA GLY A 485 9.11 -4.01 14.52
C GLY A 485 7.74 -4.47 14.01
N LYS A 486 6.69 -4.44 14.86
CA LYS A 486 5.34 -4.91 14.53
C LYS A 486 4.32 -3.79 14.39
N VAL A 487 4.71 -2.54 14.60
CA VAL A 487 3.76 -1.40 14.60
C VAL A 487 3.09 -1.17 13.24
N PHE A 488 3.69 -1.67 12.15
CA PHE A 488 3.13 -1.62 10.81
C PHE A 488 2.40 -2.90 10.40
N ASP A 489 2.39 -3.95 11.25
CA ASP A 489 1.67 -5.19 10.95
C ASP A 489 0.16 -4.93 10.97
N PRO A 490 -0.62 -5.54 10.04
CA PRO A 490 -2.07 -5.41 10.05
C PRO A 490 -2.67 -5.93 11.36
N PHE A 491 -3.66 -5.21 11.89
CA PHE A 491 -4.38 -5.53 13.13
C PHE A 491 -3.55 -5.48 14.42
N PHE A 492 -2.29 -5.05 14.35
CA PHE A 492 -1.48 -4.87 15.55
C PHE A 492 -1.92 -3.60 16.31
N THR A 493 -2.30 -3.75 17.56
CA THR A 493 -2.71 -2.63 18.44
C THR A 493 -2.38 -2.95 19.91
N THR A 494 -1.99 -1.93 20.64
CA THR A 494 -1.83 -1.96 22.11
C THR A 494 -3.02 -1.33 22.85
N LYS A 495 -3.99 -0.77 22.10
CA LYS A 495 -5.22 -0.19 22.66
C LYS A 495 -6.20 -1.30 23.08
N ALA A 496 -7.12 -0.99 24.00
CA ALA A 496 -8.13 -1.93 24.43
C ALA A 496 -9.03 -2.42 23.29
N PRO A 497 -9.62 -3.62 23.37
CA PRO A 497 -10.55 -4.12 22.36
C PRO A 497 -11.69 -3.13 22.10
N GLY A 498 -11.85 -2.73 20.82
CA GLY A 498 -12.84 -1.74 20.38
C GLY A 498 -12.34 -0.30 20.30
N GLU A 499 -11.18 0.02 20.88
CA GLU A 499 -10.59 1.37 20.84
C GLU A 499 -9.59 1.58 19.71
N GLY A 500 -9.03 0.50 19.18
CA GLY A 500 -8.08 0.54 18.08
C GLY A 500 -8.30 -0.59 17.07
N THR A 501 -8.29 -0.26 15.79
CA THR A 501 -8.42 -1.25 14.69
C THR A 501 -7.11 -1.97 14.40
N GLY A 502 -5.96 -1.38 14.79
CA GLY A 502 -4.63 -1.86 14.41
C GLY A 502 -4.31 -1.75 12.92
N LEU A 503 -5.11 -0.99 12.15
CA LEU A 503 -4.94 -0.83 10.71
C LEU A 503 -4.30 0.51 10.33
N GLY A 504 -4.39 1.55 11.16
CA GLY A 504 -4.00 2.90 10.81
C GLY A 504 -2.54 3.04 10.36
N LEU A 505 -1.58 2.48 11.11
CA LEU A 505 -0.16 2.52 10.73
C LEU A 505 0.16 1.59 9.55
N ASN A 506 -0.52 0.45 9.42
CA ASN A 506 -0.39 -0.42 8.26
C ASN A 506 -0.87 0.29 6.98
N ILE A 507 -2.02 0.96 7.03
CA ILE A 507 -2.53 1.77 5.90
C ILE A 507 -1.56 2.91 5.58
N SER A 508 -1.02 3.60 6.59
CA SER A 508 -0.03 4.65 6.40
C SER A 508 1.23 4.13 5.70
N HIS A 509 1.72 2.96 6.10
CA HIS A 509 2.84 2.29 5.45
C HIS A 509 2.54 1.97 3.97
N ASN A 510 1.37 1.39 3.68
CA ASN A 510 0.97 1.07 2.32
C ASN A 510 0.80 2.32 1.44
N ILE A 511 0.23 3.39 1.97
CA ILE A 511 0.10 4.67 1.27
C ILE A 511 1.49 5.22 0.91
N ILE A 512 2.39 5.28 1.86
CA ILE A 512 3.72 5.86 1.64
C ILE A 512 4.56 4.96 0.74
N VAL A 513 4.69 3.67 1.06
CA VAL A 513 5.64 2.77 0.38
C VAL A 513 5.08 2.26 -0.94
N GLN A 514 3.84 1.76 -0.96
CA GLN A 514 3.29 1.11 -2.16
C GLN A 514 2.83 2.14 -3.20
N LYS A 515 2.09 3.18 -2.76
CA LYS A 515 1.49 4.14 -3.68
C LYS A 515 2.40 5.30 -4.04
N HIS A 516 3.10 5.86 -3.04
CA HIS A 516 3.95 7.05 -3.25
C HIS A 516 5.43 6.72 -3.43
N LYS A 517 5.81 5.42 -3.37
CA LYS A 517 7.20 4.97 -3.48
C LYS A 517 8.16 5.65 -2.50
N GLY A 518 7.60 6.09 -1.37
CA GLY A 518 8.30 6.74 -0.29
C GLY A 518 8.84 5.76 0.76
N LYS A 519 9.31 6.31 1.87
CA LYS A 519 9.82 5.53 3.01
C LYS A 519 9.15 6.05 4.29
N ILE A 520 8.75 5.15 5.19
CA ILE A 520 8.28 5.51 6.53
C ILE A 520 9.11 4.73 7.55
N ARG A 521 9.56 5.44 8.59
CA ARG A 521 10.36 4.88 9.67
C ARG A 521 9.82 5.34 11.01
N VAL A 522 10.05 4.55 12.05
CA VAL A 522 9.72 4.89 13.42
C VAL A 522 10.98 4.78 14.28
N GLN A 523 11.20 5.76 15.12
CA GLN A 523 12.20 5.75 16.18
C GLN A 523 11.49 6.07 17.49
N SER A 524 11.75 5.32 18.52
CA SER A 524 11.07 5.51 19.78
C SER A 524 11.98 5.18 20.96
N GLY A 525 11.77 5.93 22.05
CA GLY A 525 12.50 5.81 23.30
C GLY A 525 11.69 6.35 24.46
N PRO A 526 12.26 6.43 25.66
CA PRO A 526 11.54 6.90 26.86
C PRO A 526 11.05 8.35 26.77
N GLU A 527 11.61 9.15 25.86
CA GLU A 527 11.29 10.57 25.69
C GLU A 527 10.24 10.81 24.58
N GLY A 528 9.73 9.75 23.95
CA GLY A 528 8.71 9.87 22.93
C GLY A 528 8.90 8.99 21.71
N THR A 529 8.04 9.20 20.71
CA THR A 529 8.08 8.49 19.42
C THR A 529 8.18 9.48 18.28
N SER A 530 9.04 9.17 17.31
CA SER A 530 9.25 9.96 16.10
C SER A 530 8.95 9.11 14.86
N PHE A 531 8.00 9.53 14.06
CA PHE A 531 7.73 8.99 12.73
C PHE A 531 8.38 9.89 11.68
N GLU A 532 9.21 9.30 10.83
CA GLU A 532 9.83 9.96 9.68
C GLU A 532 9.23 9.41 8.39
N VAL A 533 8.67 10.30 7.60
CA VAL A 533 8.11 10.02 6.28
C VAL A 533 8.96 10.72 5.23
N LYS A 534 9.43 9.97 4.22
CA LYS A 534 10.16 10.49 3.07
C LYS A 534 9.32 10.27 1.80
N LEU A 535 9.04 11.35 1.08
CA LEU A 535 8.31 11.32 -0.19
C LEU A 535 9.23 11.78 -1.32
N PRO A 536 9.21 11.11 -2.49
CA PRO A 536 10.03 11.53 -3.61
C PRO A 536 9.51 12.86 -4.18
N ILE A 537 10.42 13.80 -4.47
CA ILE A 537 10.07 15.07 -5.09
C ILE A 537 9.70 14.86 -6.57
N ASP A 538 10.37 13.91 -7.24
CA ASP A 538 10.06 13.51 -8.63
C ASP A 538 9.82 11.98 -8.68
N ASN A 539 8.63 11.59 -9.10
CA ASN A 539 8.24 10.17 -9.21
C ASN A 539 9.08 9.36 -10.23
N ARG A 540 9.83 10.01 -11.11
CA ARG A 540 10.70 9.35 -12.09
C ARG A 540 11.94 8.72 -11.44
N ILE A 541 12.32 9.16 -10.26
CA ILE A 541 13.56 8.78 -9.58
C ILE A 541 13.35 7.56 -8.67
N ALA A 542 12.14 7.35 -8.18
CA ALA A 542 11.78 6.17 -7.38
C ALA A 542 12.00 4.84 -8.13
N ALA A 543 11.98 4.85 -9.47
CA ALA A 543 12.23 3.66 -10.29
C ALA A 543 13.73 3.30 -10.43
N SER A 544 14.65 4.24 -10.17
CA SER A 544 16.11 4.00 -10.30
C SER A 544 16.74 3.42 -9.02
N ASP A 545 16.19 3.70 -7.86
CA ASP A 545 16.69 3.18 -6.57
C ASP A 545 16.30 1.70 -6.33
N GLU A 546 15.17 1.22 -6.92
CA GLU A 546 14.83 -0.20 -6.92
C GLU A 546 15.81 -1.04 -7.76
N ALA A 547 16.37 -0.47 -8.82
CA ALA A 547 17.37 -1.15 -9.67
C ALA A 547 18.76 -1.26 -9.02
N SER A 548 19.10 -0.35 -8.11
CA SER A 548 20.41 -0.34 -7.43
C SER A 548 20.45 -1.12 -6.11
N SER A 549 19.29 -1.47 -5.54
CA SER A 549 19.18 -2.18 -4.25
C SER A 549 18.97 -3.70 -4.37
N ASN A 550 18.94 -4.27 -5.60
CA ASN A 550 18.83 -5.71 -5.82
C ASN A 550 20.08 -6.25 -6.53
N PRO A 551 21.16 -6.67 -5.80
CA PRO A 551 22.39 -7.18 -6.39
C PRO A 551 22.29 -8.63 -6.88
N ASN A 552 21.07 -9.21 -7.03
CA ASN A 552 20.85 -10.58 -7.53
C ASN A 552 19.74 -10.60 -8.60
N LEU A 553 20.09 -10.18 -9.80
CA LEU A 553 19.49 -10.63 -11.07
C LEU A 553 20.58 -11.10 -12.00
#